data_34922cbc12916dd02681dda3683c8656
#
_entry.id   34922cbc12916dd02681dda3683c8656
#
_cell.length_a   1.000
_cell.length_b   1.000
_cell.length_c   1.000
_cell.angle_alpha   90.00
_cell.angle_beta   90.00
_cell.angle_gamma   90.00
#
_symmetry.space_group_name_H-M   'P 1'
#
loop_
_entity.id
_entity.type
_entity.pdbx_description
1 polymer ?
#
loop_
_entity_poly.entity_id
_entity_poly.type
_entity_poly.pdbx_seq_one_letter_code
_entity_poly.pdbx_strand_id
1 'polypeptide(L)'
;MIVVGPHEKTGIGQHAMKYVKLFLPDGMYYQLGQKLPETDNGLIFVIPTPDQIEYIKYAKTRVKNLACMTVCETETVHEDYGLIMKEFKRVAVPSEFCKRVLSRQFPDNEFYVIHAHIPQPKEKPYTFYHIGNIMDPRKKFRDILQAFVRLNEPNTRLVVKATSNQAVQIQFPRVEVINDMLSEDEMDTLHNRCDCYVNFSHSEGVGMGAVEAAMRDKPVIITNYGGASEYIKTPYTIDCGLQELERDDFLFKKGMVWGEPNFDQLLEFMRHAYNNRVREMDHEYTRNLVGRKNVLEEFILNVISEKNNKAGNDSTVHS
;
A
#
# COMPACT_ATOMS: atom_id res chain seq x y z
N MET A 1 9.33 -31.42 15.50
CA MET A 1 9.29 -31.86 14.09
C MET A 1 10.26 -31.03 13.29
N ILE A 2 10.97 -31.61 12.30
CA ILE A 2 11.85 -30.89 11.40
C ILE A 2 11.36 -30.98 9.97
N VAL A 3 11.75 -29.98 9.15
CA VAL A 3 11.56 -30.03 7.70
C VAL A 3 12.94 -30.01 7.04
N VAL A 4 13.13 -30.87 6.07
CA VAL A 4 14.39 -31.01 5.33
C VAL A 4 14.11 -30.79 3.85
N GLY A 5 14.94 -30.06 3.15
CA GLY A 5 14.74 -29.82 1.72
C GLY A 5 15.94 -29.19 1.04
N PRO A 6 15.84 -28.91 -0.28
CA PRO A 6 16.87 -28.23 -1.04
C PRO A 6 17.19 -26.84 -0.49
N HIS A 7 18.22 -26.22 -1.02
CA HIS A 7 18.60 -24.86 -0.63
C HIS A 7 17.42 -23.88 -0.70
N GLU A 8 17.23 -23.05 0.32
CA GLU A 8 16.12 -22.11 0.47
C GLU A 8 15.91 -21.13 -0.73
N LYS A 9 16.94 -20.90 -1.54
CA LYS A 9 16.87 -20.08 -2.76
C LYS A 9 16.24 -20.81 -3.95
N THR A 10 16.04 -22.13 -3.87
CA THR A 10 15.37 -22.91 -4.93
C THR A 10 13.86 -22.87 -4.76
N GLY A 11 13.11 -23.07 -5.87
CA GLY A 11 11.63 -23.12 -5.83
C GLY A 11 11.10 -24.16 -4.84
N ILE A 12 11.67 -25.37 -4.84
CA ILE A 12 11.28 -26.46 -3.93
C ILE A 12 11.68 -26.09 -2.48
N GLY A 13 12.85 -25.49 -2.27
CA GLY A 13 13.29 -25.03 -0.95
C GLY A 13 12.36 -23.94 -0.40
N GLN A 14 11.95 -22.96 -1.22
CA GLN A 14 10.96 -21.95 -0.85
C GLN A 14 9.60 -22.57 -0.51
N HIS A 15 9.19 -23.60 -1.24
CA HIS A 15 7.96 -24.33 -0.97
C HIS A 15 8.04 -25.01 0.41
N ALA A 16 9.11 -25.75 0.67
CA ALA A 16 9.36 -26.42 1.96
C ALA A 16 9.38 -25.42 3.14
N MET A 17 10.05 -24.29 3.00
CA MET A 17 10.09 -23.23 3.99
C MET A 17 8.72 -22.64 4.35
N LYS A 18 7.78 -22.60 3.41
CA LYS A 18 6.42 -22.13 3.67
C LYS A 18 5.67 -23.06 4.63
N TYR A 19 5.88 -24.37 4.53
CA TYR A 19 5.31 -25.33 5.48
C TYR A 19 5.91 -25.17 6.89
N VAL A 20 7.21 -24.89 7.00
CA VAL A 20 7.82 -24.61 8.32
C VAL A 20 7.11 -23.44 8.97
N LYS A 21 6.99 -22.31 8.28
CA LYS A 21 6.36 -21.09 8.81
C LYS A 21 4.88 -21.28 9.18
N LEU A 22 4.18 -22.15 8.46
CA LEU A 22 2.74 -22.35 8.66
C LEU A 22 2.44 -23.31 9.80
N PHE A 23 3.08 -24.47 9.80
CA PHE A 23 2.68 -25.58 10.68
C PHE A 23 3.61 -25.77 11.88
N LEU A 24 4.77 -25.16 11.85
CA LEU A 24 5.85 -25.36 12.82
C LEU A 24 6.47 -24.02 13.21
N PRO A 25 5.76 -23.15 13.93
CA PRO A 25 6.31 -21.84 14.34
C PRO A 25 7.66 -21.98 15.06
N ASP A 26 7.88 -23.08 15.78
CA ASP A 26 9.16 -23.44 16.41
C ASP A 26 9.94 -24.49 15.60
N GLY A 27 9.52 -24.77 14.37
CA GLY A 27 10.13 -25.79 13.51
C GLY A 27 11.43 -25.31 12.89
N MET A 28 12.37 -26.23 12.78
CA MET A 28 13.67 -25.96 12.16
C MET A 28 13.69 -26.51 10.74
N TYR A 29 14.23 -25.70 9.82
CA TYR A 29 14.51 -26.09 8.45
C TYR A 29 15.97 -26.52 8.34
N TYR A 30 16.21 -27.67 7.72
CA TYR A 30 17.54 -28.18 7.42
C TYR A 30 17.70 -28.34 5.91
N GLN A 31 18.81 -27.90 5.38
CA GLN A 31 19.13 -28.15 3.98
C GLN A 31 19.62 -29.58 3.79
N LEU A 32 19.31 -30.19 2.66
CA LEU A 32 19.88 -31.46 2.26
C LEU A 32 21.40 -31.42 2.37
N GLY A 33 22.00 -32.46 2.95
CA GLY A 33 23.43 -32.52 3.24
C GLY A 33 23.81 -32.03 4.65
N GLN A 34 22.96 -31.34 5.38
CA GLN A 34 23.23 -30.92 6.76
C GLN A 34 23.05 -32.07 7.76
N LYS A 35 23.78 -32.00 8.87
CA LYS A 35 23.62 -32.94 9.99
C LYS A 35 22.28 -32.71 10.69
N LEU A 36 21.48 -33.77 10.84
CA LEU A 36 20.15 -33.69 11.46
C LEU A 36 20.23 -34.05 12.96
N PRO A 37 19.41 -33.41 13.82
CA PRO A 37 19.21 -33.88 15.18
C PRO A 37 18.37 -35.18 15.18
N GLU A 38 18.42 -35.91 16.27
CA GLU A 38 17.46 -36.98 16.51
C GLU A 38 16.11 -36.40 16.86
N THR A 39 15.06 -36.87 16.16
CA THR A 39 13.71 -36.40 16.38
C THR A 39 12.66 -37.45 15.99
N ASP A 40 11.47 -37.37 16.62
CA ASP A 40 10.43 -38.34 16.31
C ASP A 40 9.79 -38.10 14.93
N ASN A 41 9.66 -36.84 14.46
CA ASN A 41 8.89 -36.54 13.25
C ASN A 41 9.65 -35.58 12.33
N GLY A 42 9.57 -35.84 11.02
CA GLY A 42 10.15 -34.98 9.99
C GLY A 42 9.44 -35.10 8.64
N LEU A 43 9.57 -34.07 7.83
CA LEU A 43 9.15 -34.05 6.44
C LEU A 43 10.36 -33.73 5.57
N ILE A 44 10.64 -34.58 4.57
CA ILE A 44 11.72 -34.34 3.61
C ILE A 44 11.17 -34.04 2.21
N PHE A 45 11.69 -32.96 1.61
CA PHE A 45 11.43 -32.58 0.22
C PHE A 45 12.59 -33.02 -0.65
N VAL A 46 12.36 -33.91 -1.59
CA VAL A 46 13.39 -34.49 -2.43
C VAL A 46 12.98 -34.60 -3.89
N ILE A 47 13.98 -34.55 -4.76
CA ILE A 47 13.90 -34.97 -6.16
C ILE A 47 14.85 -36.12 -6.37
N PRO A 48 14.71 -36.93 -7.44
CA PRO A 48 15.46 -38.18 -7.61
C PRO A 48 16.89 -37.94 -8.10
N THR A 49 17.73 -37.27 -7.30
CA THR A 49 19.18 -37.18 -7.55
C THR A 49 19.93 -38.13 -6.63
N PRO A 50 21.06 -38.71 -7.05
CA PRO A 50 21.78 -39.73 -6.28
C PRO A 50 22.15 -39.29 -4.86
N ASP A 51 22.60 -38.05 -4.72
CA ASP A 51 22.95 -37.44 -3.42
C ASP A 51 21.73 -37.29 -2.50
N GLN A 52 20.58 -36.91 -3.03
CA GLN A 52 19.34 -36.80 -2.24
C GLN A 52 18.80 -38.15 -1.82
N ILE A 53 18.92 -39.16 -2.69
CA ILE A 53 18.52 -40.54 -2.34
C ILE A 53 19.41 -41.11 -1.23
N GLU A 54 20.70 -40.89 -1.28
CA GLU A 54 21.60 -41.30 -0.21
C GLU A 54 21.29 -40.56 1.10
N TYR A 55 20.96 -39.28 0.99
CA TYR A 55 20.60 -38.48 2.15
C TYR A 55 19.28 -38.94 2.80
N ILE A 56 18.32 -39.47 2.05
CA ILE A 56 17.09 -40.08 2.61
C ILE A 56 17.45 -41.19 3.59
N LYS A 57 18.39 -42.06 3.22
CA LYS A 57 18.84 -43.19 4.08
C LYS A 57 19.44 -42.66 5.40
N TYR A 58 20.27 -41.63 5.29
CA TYR A 58 20.80 -40.95 6.47
C TYR A 58 19.70 -40.32 7.32
N ALA A 59 18.78 -39.59 6.71
CA ALA A 59 17.69 -38.93 7.43
C ALA A 59 16.81 -39.91 8.22
N LYS A 60 16.55 -41.10 7.68
CA LYS A 60 15.83 -42.20 8.36
C LYS A 60 16.54 -42.74 9.58
N THR A 61 17.84 -42.59 9.68
CA THR A 61 18.59 -42.95 10.92
C THR A 61 18.43 -41.93 12.03
N ARG A 62 17.99 -40.70 11.69
CA ARG A 62 17.87 -39.56 12.61
C ARG A 62 16.42 -39.21 12.94
N VAL A 63 15.48 -39.53 12.04
CA VAL A 63 14.08 -39.15 12.15
C VAL A 63 13.25 -40.43 12.17
N LYS A 64 12.58 -40.68 13.28
CA LYS A 64 11.80 -41.94 13.49
C LYS A 64 10.64 -42.07 12.51
N ASN A 65 9.85 -41.01 12.34
CA ASN A 65 8.70 -40.94 11.43
C ASN A 65 9.01 -39.88 10.36
N LEU A 66 9.67 -40.29 9.27
CA LEU A 66 10.01 -39.42 8.16
C LEU A 66 8.97 -39.52 7.06
N ALA A 67 8.25 -38.44 6.79
CA ALA A 67 7.36 -38.28 5.64
C ALA A 67 8.15 -37.70 4.44
N CYS A 68 7.69 -38.00 3.22
CA CYS A 68 8.33 -37.54 1.99
C CYS A 68 7.36 -36.72 1.13
N MET A 69 7.87 -35.65 0.54
CA MET A 69 7.21 -34.92 -0.54
C MET A 69 8.14 -34.85 -1.76
N THR A 70 7.61 -35.09 -2.93
CA THR A 70 8.30 -34.93 -4.20
C THR A 70 7.43 -34.22 -5.22
N VAL A 71 8.02 -33.83 -6.36
CA VAL A 71 7.34 -33.11 -7.44
C VAL A 71 7.77 -33.69 -8.79
N CYS A 72 6.88 -33.66 -9.78
CA CYS A 72 7.22 -33.93 -11.17
C CYS A 72 6.58 -32.83 -12.06
N GLU A 73 7.21 -32.60 -13.21
CA GLU A 73 6.83 -31.51 -14.13
C GLU A 73 6.56 -32.00 -15.56
N THR A 74 6.63 -33.33 -15.77
CA THR A 74 6.46 -33.98 -17.09
C THR A 74 5.42 -35.10 -17.04
N GLU A 75 4.79 -35.45 -18.17
CA GLU A 75 3.77 -36.52 -18.25
C GLU A 75 4.32 -37.92 -17.96
N THR A 76 5.63 -38.09 -18.00
CA THR A 76 6.36 -39.30 -17.59
C THR A 76 7.57 -38.87 -16.77
N VAL A 77 7.97 -39.66 -15.78
CA VAL A 77 9.14 -39.35 -14.98
C VAL A 77 10.25 -40.37 -15.22
N HIS A 78 11.48 -39.93 -14.94
CA HIS A 78 12.66 -40.82 -15.04
C HIS A 78 12.56 -41.97 -14.04
N GLU A 79 13.18 -43.09 -14.35
CA GLU A 79 13.16 -44.33 -13.54
C GLU A 79 13.74 -44.10 -12.11
N ASP A 80 14.60 -43.11 -11.92
CA ASP A 80 15.17 -42.74 -10.63
C ASP A 80 14.13 -42.33 -9.58
N TYR A 81 12.92 -41.89 -10.00
CA TYR A 81 11.82 -41.71 -9.07
C TYR A 81 11.47 -43.01 -8.32
N GLY A 82 11.72 -44.16 -8.95
CA GLY A 82 11.56 -45.45 -8.31
C GLY A 82 12.43 -45.63 -7.05
N LEU A 83 13.55 -44.93 -6.96
CA LEU A 83 14.41 -44.96 -5.78
C LEU A 83 13.72 -44.28 -4.58
N ILE A 84 13.00 -43.17 -4.79
CA ILE A 84 12.19 -42.52 -3.75
C ILE A 84 11.03 -43.44 -3.38
N MET A 85 10.35 -44.04 -4.35
CA MET A 85 9.17 -44.89 -4.15
C MET A 85 9.49 -46.17 -3.39
N LYS A 86 10.71 -46.69 -3.50
CA LYS A 86 11.19 -47.83 -2.69
C LYS A 86 11.38 -47.44 -1.22
N GLU A 87 11.74 -46.18 -0.97
CA GLU A 87 11.99 -45.70 0.39
C GLU A 87 10.69 -45.29 1.13
N PHE A 88 9.65 -44.87 0.40
CA PHE A 88 8.42 -44.37 0.97
C PHE A 88 7.18 -44.99 0.29
N LYS A 89 6.37 -45.73 1.05
CA LYS A 89 5.09 -46.27 0.58
C LYS A 89 4.07 -45.17 0.32
N ARG A 90 4.10 -44.11 1.16
CA ARG A 90 3.23 -42.93 1.10
C ARG A 90 4.05 -41.70 0.78
N VAL A 91 3.66 -40.99 -0.27
CA VAL A 91 4.40 -39.82 -0.77
C VAL A 91 3.44 -38.65 -0.97
N ALA A 92 3.75 -37.51 -0.41
CA ALA A 92 3.04 -36.28 -0.67
C ALA A 92 3.49 -35.65 -1.99
N VAL A 93 2.56 -35.02 -2.71
CA VAL A 93 2.80 -34.33 -3.98
C VAL A 93 2.01 -33.02 -4.02
N PRO A 94 2.49 -31.98 -4.73
CA PRO A 94 1.86 -30.65 -4.65
C PRO A 94 0.62 -30.48 -5.51
N SER A 95 0.27 -31.42 -6.37
CA SER A 95 -0.86 -31.28 -7.31
C SER A 95 -1.45 -32.60 -7.74
N GLU A 96 -2.69 -32.55 -8.21
CA GLU A 96 -3.34 -33.70 -8.87
C GLU A 96 -2.61 -34.15 -10.13
N PHE A 97 -1.93 -33.23 -10.84
CA PHE A 97 -1.06 -33.56 -11.96
C PHE A 97 0.07 -34.51 -11.51
N CYS A 98 0.82 -34.13 -10.49
CA CYS A 98 1.89 -35.00 -9.97
C CYS A 98 1.37 -36.34 -9.48
N LYS A 99 0.23 -36.35 -8.77
CA LYS A 99 -0.41 -37.58 -8.31
C LYS A 99 -0.76 -38.49 -9.50
N ARG A 100 -1.43 -37.94 -10.52
CA ARG A 100 -1.83 -38.72 -11.74
C ARG A 100 -0.64 -39.34 -12.43
N VAL A 101 0.42 -38.55 -12.64
CA VAL A 101 1.62 -39.02 -13.34
C VAL A 101 2.34 -40.10 -12.54
N LEU A 102 2.61 -39.86 -11.26
CA LEU A 102 3.36 -40.80 -10.42
C LEU A 102 2.55 -42.06 -10.10
N SER A 103 1.24 -41.97 -9.89
CA SER A 103 0.38 -43.17 -9.68
C SER A 103 0.33 -44.09 -10.91
N ARG A 104 0.43 -43.51 -12.10
CA ARG A 104 0.48 -44.33 -13.35
C ARG A 104 1.77 -45.14 -13.44
N GLN A 105 2.91 -44.56 -13.06
CA GLN A 105 4.22 -45.21 -13.13
C GLN A 105 4.55 -46.09 -11.92
N PHE A 106 4.02 -45.70 -10.74
CA PHE A 106 4.28 -46.41 -9.48
C PHE A 106 2.96 -46.76 -8.77
N PRO A 107 2.19 -47.73 -9.33
CA PRO A 107 0.84 -48.04 -8.83
C PRO A 107 0.83 -48.67 -7.44
N ASP A 108 1.96 -49.17 -6.95
CA ASP A 108 2.09 -49.75 -5.63
C ASP A 108 2.24 -48.71 -4.51
N ASN A 109 2.47 -47.45 -4.88
CA ASN A 109 2.62 -46.35 -3.93
C ASN A 109 1.31 -45.57 -3.73
N GLU A 110 1.14 -44.97 -2.56
CA GLU A 110 0.01 -44.11 -2.22
C GLU A 110 0.43 -42.64 -2.29
N PHE A 111 -0.28 -41.84 -3.12
CA PHE A 111 0.03 -40.42 -3.30
C PHE A 111 -1.03 -39.52 -2.70
N TYR A 112 -0.59 -38.58 -1.87
CA TYR A 112 -1.42 -37.60 -1.19
C TYR A 112 -1.17 -36.20 -1.76
N VAL A 113 -2.22 -35.56 -2.28
CA VAL A 113 -2.09 -34.18 -2.77
C VAL A 113 -2.13 -33.22 -1.59
N ILE A 114 -1.05 -32.47 -1.43
CA ILE A 114 -0.91 -31.38 -0.48
C ILE A 114 -0.55 -30.14 -1.26
N HIS A 115 -1.53 -29.31 -1.59
CA HIS A 115 -1.31 -28.10 -2.35
C HIS A 115 -0.35 -27.14 -1.63
N ALA A 116 0.42 -26.39 -2.43
CA ALA A 116 1.33 -25.39 -1.89
C ALA A 116 0.56 -24.36 -1.05
N HIS A 117 1.00 -24.17 0.19
CA HIS A 117 0.47 -23.10 1.00
C HIS A 117 1.16 -21.79 0.64
N ILE A 118 0.41 -20.87 0.07
CA ILE A 118 0.85 -19.50 -0.16
C ILE A 118 0.02 -18.63 0.80
N PRO A 119 0.66 -18.06 1.84
CA PRO A 119 -0.06 -17.15 2.74
C PRO A 119 -0.71 -16.04 1.93
N GLN A 120 -1.95 -15.74 2.23
CA GLN A 120 -2.59 -14.56 1.66
C GLN A 120 -1.74 -13.34 2.00
N PRO A 121 -1.49 -12.44 1.03
CA PRO A 121 -0.81 -11.19 1.33
C PRO A 121 -1.59 -10.46 2.44
N LYS A 122 -0.86 -9.96 3.43
CA LYS A 122 -1.50 -9.14 4.46
C LYS A 122 -2.15 -7.95 3.77
N GLU A 123 -3.41 -7.74 4.05
CA GLU A 123 -4.12 -6.59 3.50
C GLU A 123 -3.40 -5.30 3.90
N LYS A 124 -3.00 -4.51 2.92
CA LYS A 124 -2.34 -3.23 3.16
C LYS A 124 -3.32 -2.31 3.91
N PRO A 125 -2.92 -1.68 5.01
CA PRO A 125 -3.77 -0.71 5.70
C PRO A 125 -4.29 0.36 4.73
N TYR A 126 -5.55 0.72 4.87
CA TYR A 126 -6.12 1.84 4.13
C TYR A 126 -5.57 3.16 4.70
N THR A 127 -4.93 3.96 3.86
CA THR A 127 -4.17 5.11 4.30
C THR A 127 -4.83 6.41 3.86
N PHE A 128 -5.42 7.12 4.80
CA PHE A 128 -5.79 8.53 4.63
C PHE A 128 -4.55 9.41 4.72
N TYR A 129 -4.55 10.55 4.05
CA TYR A 129 -3.43 11.48 4.16
C TYR A 129 -3.84 12.94 4.00
N HIS A 130 -3.05 13.82 4.61
CA HIS A 130 -3.19 15.26 4.55
C HIS A 130 -1.83 15.92 4.35
N ILE A 131 -1.78 16.98 3.54
CA ILE A 131 -0.59 17.79 3.29
C ILE A 131 -0.93 19.23 3.64
N GLY A 132 -0.22 19.83 4.58
CA GLY A 132 -0.47 21.22 4.95
C GLY A 132 0.19 21.67 6.24
N ASN A 133 0.06 22.97 6.53
CA ASN A 133 0.45 23.50 7.83
C ASN A 133 -0.61 23.12 8.88
N ILE A 134 -0.37 22.04 9.59
CA ILE A 134 -1.31 21.49 10.58
C ILE A 134 -1.42 22.35 11.86
N MET A 135 -0.55 23.34 12.02
CA MET A 135 -0.61 24.34 13.10
C MET A 135 -1.53 25.53 12.73
N ASP A 136 -1.87 25.69 11.46
CA ASP A 136 -2.80 26.71 10.98
C ASP A 136 -4.24 26.31 11.35
N PRO A 137 -4.95 27.07 12.21
CA PRO A 137 -6.32 26.75 12.61
C PRO A 137 -7.28 26.64 11.42
N ARG A 138 -7.04 27.41 10.35
CA ARG A 138 -7.81 27.38 9.11
C ARG A 138 -7.85 25.99 8.47
N LYS A 139 -6.79 25.20 8.65
CA LYS A 139 -6.69 23.83 8.08
C LYS A 139 -7.54 22.81 8.83
N LYS A 140 -8.05 23.12 10.02
CA LYS A 140 -8.87 22.22 10.86
C LYS A 140 -8.30 20.80 10.99
N PHE A 141 -6.96 20.70 11.06
CA PHE A 141 -6.30 19.39 11.14
C PHE A 141 -6.72 18.59 12.39
N ARG A 142 -7.02 19.29 13.50
CA ARG A 142 -7.53 18.63 14.71
C ARG A 142 -8.81 17.84 14.45
N ASP A 143 -9.69 18.36 13.60
CA ASP A 143 -10.94 17.69 13.26
C ASP A 143 -10.67 16.47 12.35
N ILE A 144 -9.71 16.55 11.42
CA ILE A 144 -9.26 15.39 10.63
C ILE A 144 -8.74 14.29 11.56
N LEU A 145 -7.88 14.65 12.52
CA LEU A 145 -7.37 13.69 13.51
C LEU A 145 -8.51 13.10 14.36
N GLN A 146 -9.45 13.94 14.82
CA GLN A 146 -10.60 13.49 15.59
C GLN A 146 -11.49 12.54 14.78
N ALA A 147 -11.75 12.83 13.50
CA ALA A 147 -12.51 11.95 12.62
C ALA A 147 -11.80 10.60 12.44
N PHE A 148 -10.47 10.62 12.24
CA PHE A 148 -9.67 9.39 12.15
C PHE A 148 -9.72 8.56 13.45
N VAL A 149 -9.66 9.20 14.61
CA VAL A 149 -9.82 8.52 15.90
C VAL A 149 -11.22 7.92 16.07
N ARG A 150 -12.26 8.67 15.70
CA ARG A 150 -13.67 8.21 15.77
C ARG A 150 -14.00 7.13 14.74
N LEU A 151 -13.30 7.10 13.59
CA LEU A 151 -13.41 6.03 12.62
C LEU A 151 -13.03 4.68 13.25
N ASN A 152 -12.01 4.65 14.10
CA ASN A 152 -11.57 3.53 14.93
C ASN A 152 -11.36 2.19 14.21
N GLU A 153 -11.00 2.21 12.95
CA GLU A 153 -10.76 1.00 12.15
C GLU A 153 -9.30 0.54 12.29
N PRO A 154 -9.04 -0.69 12.75
CA PRO A 154 -7.68 -1.15 13.08
C PRO A 154 -6.77 -1.24 11.86
N ASN A 155 -7.32 -1.52 10.66
CA ASN A 155 -6.57 -1.64 9.42
C ASN A 155 -6.55 -0.30 8.64
N THR A 156 -6.37 0.82 9.35
CA THR A 156 -6.22 2.16 8.77
C THR A 156 -4.97 2.86 9.25
N ARG A 157 -4.49 3.83 8.47
CA ARG A 157 -3.42 4.77 8.84
C ARG A 157 -3.81 6.19 8.45
N LEU A 158 -3.24 7.16 9.15
CA LEU A 158 -3.26 8.57 8.76
C LEU A 158 -1.81 9.04 8.56
N VAL A 159 -1.48 9.48 7.35
CA VAL A 159 -0.19 10.09 7.03
C VAL A 159 -0.36 11.60 6.92
N VAL A 160 0.47 12.34 7.60
CA VAL A 160 0.44 13.80 7.66
C VAL A 160 1.78 14.34 7.18
N LYS A 161 1.79 15.01 6.03
CA LYS A 161 2.95 15.79 5.58
C LYS A 161 2.79 17.22 6.08
N ALA A 162 3.49 17.54 7.18
CA ALA A 162 3.49 18.87 7.75
C ALA A 162 4.34 19.82 6.90
N THR A 163 3.81 21.05 6.67
CA THR A 163 4.51 22.13 5.95
C THR A 163 4.87 23.29 6.86
N SER A 164 4.94 23.04 8.18
CA SER A 164 5.32 24.06 9.15
C SER A 164 6.84 24.18 9.27
N ASN A 165 7.34 25.37 9.68
CA ASN A 165 8.75 25.58 9.99
C ASN A 165 9.20 24.93 11.30
N GLN A 166 8.27 24.38 12.07
CA GLN A 166 8.52 23.67 13.32
C GLN A 166 8.16 22.20 13.15
N ALA A 167 9.03 21.33 13.65
CA ALA A 167 8.73 19.91 13.67
C ALA A 167 7.52 19.63 14.58
N VAL A 168 6.57 18.87 14.03
CA VAL A 168 5.36 18.47 14.74
C VAL A 168 5.47 16.99 15.10
N GLN A 169 5.06 16.66 16.31
CA GLN A 169 4.96 15.28 16.78
C GLN A 169 3.52 14.98 17.20
N ILE A 170 3.00 13.87 16.68
CA ILE A 170 1.68 13.35 17.06
C ILE A 170 1.91 11.94 17.60
N GLN A 171 1.78 11.79 18.91
CA GLN A 171 1.88 10.49 19.57
C GLN A 171 0.52 9.78 19.57
N PHE A 172 0.11 9.30 18.41
CA PHE A 172 -1.11 8.53 18.29
C PHE A 172 -0.86 7.27 17.45
N PRO A 173 -1.38 6.10 17.87
CA PRO A 173 -1.23 4.87 17.09
C PRO A 173 -1.76 5.03 15.66
N ARG A 174 -1.02 4.51 14.69
CA ARG A 174 -1.39 4.53 13.25
C ARG A 174 -1.37 5.94 12.60
N VAL A 175 -0.80 6.94 13.27
CA VAL A 175 -0.53 8.26 12.69
C VAL A 175 0.96 8.40 12.42
N GLU A 176 1.32 8.74 11.19
CA GLU A 176 2.69 9.02 10.76
C GLU A 176 2.79 10.51 10.40
N VAL A 177 3.81 11.21 10.91
CA VAL A 177 4.07 12.61 10.58
C VAL A 177 5.40 12.73 9.84
N ILE A 178 5.37 13.38 8.69
CA ILE A 178 6.54 13.69 7.88
C ILE A 178 6.78 15.18 7.97
N ASN A 179 7.89 15.57 8.61
CA ASN A 179 8.29 16.97 8.76
C ASN A 179 9.29 17.43 7.70
N ASP A 180 10.00 16.48 7.08
CA ASP A 180 11.06 16.78 6.13
C ASP A 180 10.51 17.43 4.85
N MET A 181 11.31 18.32 4.25
CA MET A 181 11.02 18.78 2.90
C MET A 181 11.18 17.61 1.94
N LEU A 182 10.17 17.34 1.14
CA LEU A 182 10.19 16.28 0.15
C LEU A 182 10.49 16.84 -1.23
N SER A 183 11.31 16.14 -2.00
CA SER A 183 11.47 16.34 -3.44
C SER A 183 10.20 15.97 -4.20
N GLU A 184 10.12 16.29 -5.49
CA GLU A 184 8.98 15.92 -6.34
C GLU A 184 8.79 14.39 -6.39
N ASP A 185 9.86 13.61 -6.54
CA ASP A 185 9.81 12.14 -6.56
C ASP A 185 9.35 11.54 -5.22
N GLU A 186 9.76 12.15 -4.10
CA GLU A 186 9.31 11.73 -2.77
C GLU A 186 7.85 12.10 -2.54
N MET A 187 7.38 13.25 -3.05
CA MET A 187 5.96 13.62 -3.05
C MET A 187 5.14 12.65 -3.88
N ASP A 188 5.61 12.26 -5.06
CA ASP A 188 4.97 11.22 -5.88
C ASP A 188 4.88 9.89 -5.14
N THR A 189 5.95 9.50 -4.47
CA THR A 189 5.98 8.31 -3.63
C THR A 189 4.96 8.39 -2.48
N LEU A 190 4.84 9.56 -1.83
CA LEU A 190 3.86 9.80 -0.78
C LEU A 190 2.43 9.62 -1.30
N HIS A 191 2.08 10.28 -2.40
CA HIS A 191 0.75 10.14 -3.02
C HIS A 191 0.46 8.69 -3.42
N ASN A 192 1.43 7.99 -4.03
CA ASN A 192 1.26 6.61 -4.49
C ASN A 192 1.07 5.61 -3.36
N ARG A 193 1.71 5.80 -2.21
CA ARG A 193 1.58 4.90 -1.06
C ARG A 193 0.30 5.11 -0.24
N CYS A 194 -0.39 6.26 -0.42
CA CYS A 194 -1.62 6.62 0.29
C CYS A 194 -2.86 6.36 -0.59
N ASP A 195 -4.01 6.21 0.05
CA ASP A 195 -5.23 5.78 -0.62
C ASP A 195 -6.27 6.90 -0.79
N CYS A 196 -6.45 7.80 0.17
CA CYS A 196 -7.46 8.86 0.12
C CYS A 196 -6.94 10.15 0.75
N TYR A 197 -7.01 11.25 0.00
CA TYR A 197 -6.65 12.58 0.49
C TYR A 197 -7.80 13.21 1.28
N VAL A 198 -7.46 13.90 2.39
CA VAL A 198 -8.45 14.58 3.22
C VAL A 198 -8.10 16.05 3.35
N ASN A 199 -9.00 16.92 2.90
CA ASN A 199 -8.96 18.37 3.09
C ASN A 199 -10.25 18.82 3.80
N PHE A 200 -10.12 19.29 5.03
CA PHE A 200 -11.25 19.76 5.84
C PHE A 200 -11.07 21.24 6.25
N SER A 201 -10.41 22.02 5.40
CA SER A 201 -10.07 23.41 5.70
C SER A 201 -11.31 24.31 5.72
N HIS A 202 -11.31 25.34 6.57
CA HIS A 202 -12.28 26.44 6.50
C HIS A 202 -12.27 27.14 5.14
N SER A 203 -11.10 27.30 4.55
CA SER A 203 -10.92 27.96 3.25
C SER A 203 -9.58 27.61 2.63
N GLU A 204 -9.57 27.53 1.31
CA GLU A 204 -8.37 27.37 0.46
C GLU A 204 -8.48 28.25 -0.78
N GLY A 205 -7.37 28.89 -1.18
CA GLY A 205 -7.29 29.58 -2.47
C GLY A 205 -7.21 28.58 -3.63
N VAL A 206 -6.42 27.52 -3.47
CA VAL A 206 -6.22 26.43 -4.45
C VAL A 206 -6.38 25.06 -3.80
N GLY A 207 -5.76 24.85 -2.63
CA GLY A 207 -5.69 23.54 -2.01
C GLY A 207 -4.71 22.60 -2.73
N MET A 208 -3.46 23.04 -2.93
CA MET A 208 -2.46 22.35 -3.75
C MET A 208 -2.37 20.84 -3.49
N GLY A 209 -2.29 20.41 -2.23
CA GLY A 209 -2.22 18.98 -1.92
C GLY A 209 -3.44 18.19 -2.38
N ALA A 210 -4.64 18.78 -2.40
CA ALA A 210 -5.84 18.14 -2.95
C ALA A 210 -5.77 18.04 -4.47
N VAL A 211 -5.30 19.08 -5.14
CA VAL A 211 -5.11 19.11 -6.60
C VAL A 211 -4.06 18.08 -7.02
N GLU A 212 -2.92 18.01 -6.32
CA GLU A 212 -1.86 17.04 -6.57
C GLU A 212 -2.35 15.59 -6.37
N ALA A 213 -3.20 15.36 -5.37
CA ALA A 213 -3.84 14.06 -5.15
C ALA A 213 -4.79 13.70 -6.30
N ALA A 214 -5.62 14.64 -6.74
CA ALA A 214 -6.55 14.46 -7.85
C ALA A 214 -5.82 14.20 -9.17
N MET A 215 -4.69 14.88 -9.42
CA MET A 215 -3.85 14.63 -10.61
C MET A 215 -3.25 13.21 -10.64
N ARG A 216 -3.30 12.48 -9.53
CA ARG A 216 -2.87 11.08 -9.39
C ARG A 216 -4.05 10.13 -9.15
N ASP A 217 -5.24 10.57 -9.56
CA ASP A 217 -6.49 9.80 -9.45
C ASP A 217 -6.81 9.29 -8.04
N LYS A 218 -6.33 10.01 -7.00
CA LYS A 218 -6.66 9.67 -5.62
C LYS A 218 -8.05 10.20 -5.25
N PRO A 219 -8.87 9.42 -4.54
CA PRO A 219 -10.08 9.95 -3.91
C PRO A 219 -9.74 11.15 -3.03
N VAL A 220 -10.52 12.22 -3.15
CA VAL A 220 -10.34 13.45 -2.40
C VAL A 220 -11.62 13.77 -1.63
N ILE A 221 -11.53 13.81 -0.30
CA ILE A 221 -12.56 14.35 0.58
C ILE A 221 -12.24 15.83 0.77
N ILE A 222 -13.19 16.72 0.44
CA ILE A 222 -12.92 18.16 0.39
C ILE A 222 -14.11 18.99 0.85
N THR A 223 -13.82 20.10 1.56
CA THR A 223 -14.81 21.10 1.92
C THR A 223 -15.35 21.83 0.66
N ASN A 224 -16.65 21.95 0.54
CA ASN A 224 -17.31 22.69 -0.54
C ASN A 224 -17.28 24.20 -0.28
N TYR A 225 -16.08 24.77 -0.19
CA TYR A 225 -15.90 26.20 0.04
C TYR A 225 -14.53 26.68 -0.45
N GLY A 226 -14.52 27.91 -1.00
CA GLY A 226 -13.31 28.54 -1.50
C GLY A 226 -12.82 27.98 -2.83
N GLY A 227 -11.62 28.39 -3.25
CA GLY A 227 -11.06 28.02 -4.55
C GLY A 227 -10.84 26.52 -4.72
N ALA A 228 -10.51 25.78 -3.66
CA ALA A 228 -10.26 24.35 -3.76
C ALA A 228 -11.47 23.56 -4.34
N SER A 229 -12.70 23.97 -4.02
CA SER A 229 -13.92 23.34 -4.57
C SER A 229 -14.16 23.65 -6.06
N GLU A 230 -13.46 24.64 -6.60
CA GLU A 230 -13.46 24.90 -8.04
C GLU A 230 -12.58 23.91 -8.81
N TYR A 231 -11.43 23.53 -8.21
CA TYR A 231 -10.50 22.59 -8.84
C TYR A 231 -10.93 21.14 -8.74
N ILE A 232 -11.65 20.77 -7.67
CA ILE A 232 -11.96 19.37 -7.37
C ILE A 232 -13.47 19.13 -7.49
N LYS A 233 -13.87 18.19 -8.33
CA LYS A 233 -15.23 17.64 -8.39
C LYS A 233 -15.18 16.19 -7.94
N THR A 234 -15.81 15.91 -6.81
CA THR A 234 -15.79 14.59 -6.16
C THR A 234 -17.14 14.33 -5.48
N PRO A 235 -17.59 13.08 -5.39
CA PRO A 235 -18.77 12.72 -4.58
C PRO A 235 -18.52 12.89 -3.07
N TYR A 236 -17.26 13.08 -2.64
CA TYR A 236 -16.88 13.30 -1.24
C TYR A 236 -16.75 14.80 -0.93
N THR A 237 -17.66 15.60 -1.45
CA THR A 237 -17.71 17.05 -1.19
C THR A 237 -18.52 17.31 0.08
N ILE A 238 -17.86 17.88 1.09
CA ILE A 238 -18.43 18.14 2.41
C ILE A 238 -19.21 19.47 2.34
N ASP A 239 -20.46 19.44 2.77
CA ASP A 239 -21.28 20.64 2.90
C ASP A 239 -20.68 21.62 3.89
N CYS A 240 -20.81 22.90 3.58
CA CYS A 240 -20.15 23.96 4.33
C CYS A 240 -21.15 25.10 4.65
N GLY A 241 -21.30 25.39 5.94
CA GLY A 241 -21.92 26.61 6.41
C GLY A 241 -20.94 27.79 6.37
N LEU A 242 -21.35 28.93 6.93
CA LEU A 242 -20.50 30.09 7.07
C LEU A 242 -20.29 30.40 8.57
N GLN A 243 -19.07 30.79 8.93
CA GLN A 243 -18.69 31.17 10.29
C GLN A 243 -17.95 32.48 10.26
N GLU A 244 -18.34 33.40 11.14
CA GLU A 244 -17.61 34.65 11.39
C GLU A 244 -16.39 34.40 12.32
N LEU A 245 -15.26 35.04 12.02
CA LEU A 245 -14.08 34.99 12.85
C LEU A 245 -14.28 35.85 14.10
N GLU A 246 -14.12 35.22 15.24
CA GLU A 246 -14.26 35.88 16.55
C GLU A 246 -13.03 36.72 16.93
N ARG A 247 -11.87 36.45 16.34
CA ARG A 247 -10.58 37.09 16.61
C ARG A 247 -9.71 37.20 15.36
N ASP A 248 -8.72 38.08 15.44
CA ASP A 248 -7.69 38.18 14.41
C ASP A 248 -6.80 36.93 14.38
N ASP A 249 -6.47 36.48 13.19
CA ASP A 249 -5.50 35.42 12.94
C ASP A 249 -4.72 35.72 11.64
N PHE A 250 -3.50 36.20 11.77
CA PHE A 250 -2.61 36.59 10.68
C PHE A 250 -3.30 37.53 9.65
N LEU A 251 -3.64 37.02 8.45
CA LEU A 251 -4.33 37.80 7.42
C LEU A 251 -5.85 37.83 7.60
N PHE A 252 -6.40 36.98 8.43
CA PHE A 252 -7.83 36.88 8.69
C PHE A 252 -8.19 37.71 9.92
N LYS A 253 -9.09 38.66 9.75
CA LYS A 253 -9.46 39.59 10.80
C LYS A 253 -10.81 39.25 11.40
N LYS A 254 -11.01 39.57 12.65
CA LYS A 254 -12.31 39.49 13.31
C LYS A 254 -13.41 40.13 12.45
N GLY A 255 -14.54 39.46 12.34
CA GLY A 255 -15.66 39.86 11.51
C GLY A 255 -15.59 39.38 10.05
N MET A 256 -14.42 38.86 9.59
CA MET A 256 -14.38 38.14 8.30
C MET A 256 -15.09 36.80 8.40
N VAL A 257 -15.54 36.31 7.26
CA VAL A 257 -16.33 35.08 7.19
C VAL A 257 -15.59 34.03 6.36
N TRP A 258 -15.59 32.80 6.83
CA TRP A 258 -15.06 31.64 6.12
C TRP A 258 -16.03 30.46 6.19
N GLY A 259 -15.70 29.35 5.55
CA GLY A 259 -16.52 28.15 5.57
C GLY A 259 -16.41 27.40 6.90
N GLU A 260 -17.51 26.84 7.37
CA GLU A 260 -17.55 25.87 8.47
C GLU A 260 -18.05 24.54 7.95
N PRO A 261 -17.12 23.58 7.65
CA PRO A 261 -17.48 22.31 7.06
C PRO A 261 -18.13 21.36 8.07
N ASN A 262 -19.02 20.50 7.56
CA ASN A 262 -19.77 19.54 8.36
C ASN A 262 -18.86 18.36 8.80
N PHE A 263 -18.63 18.25 10.09
CA PHE A 263 -17.78 17.22 10.68
C PHE A 263 -18.36 15.79 10.52
N ASP A 264 -19.68 15.63 10.61
CA ASP A 264 -20.30 14.31 10.52
C ASP A 264 -20.16 13.74 9.09
N GLN A 265 -20.26 14.58 8.07
CA GLN A 265 -19.98 14.18 6.69
C GLN A 265 -18.51 13.81 6.48
N LEU A 266 -17.56 14.49 7.11
CA LEU A 266 -16.14 14.09 7.08
C LEU A 266 -15.99 12.63 7.54
N LEU A 267 -16.56 12.31 8.71
CA LEU A 267 -16.49 10.97 9.28
C LEU A 267 -17.22 9.94 8.41
N GLU A 268 -18.37 10.29 7.86
CA GLU A 268 -19.14 9.45 6.95
C GLU A 268 -18.34 9.12 5.68
N PHE A 269 -17.76 10.12 5.03
CA PHE A 269 -16.97 9.94 3.82
C PHE A 269 -15.68 9.15 4.06
N MET A 270 -15.00 9.37 5.19
CA MET A 270 -13.85 8.54 5.58
C MET A 270 -14.27 7.08 5.77
N ARG A 271 -15.41 6.83 6.44
CA ARG A 271 -15.95 5.47 6.62
C ARG A 271 -16.34 4.83 5.29
N HIS A 272 -17.01 5.58 4.43
CA HIS A 272 -17.40 5.08 3.09
C HIS A 272 -16.19 4.72 2.25
N ALA A 273 -15.18 5.58 2.18
CA ALA A 273 -13.95 5.33 1.43
C ALA A 273 -13.20 4.09 1.95
N TYR A 274 -13.13 3.92 3.26
CA TYR A 274 -12.53 2.74 3.89
C TYR A 274 -13.30 1.46 3.61
N ASN A 275 -14.61 1.44 3.86
CA ASN A 275 -15.44 0.24 3.72
C ASN A 275 -15.50 -0.27 2.29
N ASN A 276 -15.49 0.63 1.32
CA ASN A 276 -15.53 0.30 -0.11
C ASN A 276 -14.13 0.22 -0.74
N ARG A 277 -13.06 0.39 0.04
CA ARG A 277 -11.66 0.36 -0.42
C ARG A 277 -11.42 1.24 -1.65
N VAL A 278 -12.04 2.43 -1.67
CA VAL A 278 -11.93 3.37 -2.79
C VAL A 278 -10.51 3.94 -2.83
N ARG A 279 -9.73 3.57 -3.83
CA ARG A 279 -8.30 3.92 -3.96
C ARG A 279 -7.99 4.75 -5.19
N GLU A 280 -8.93 4.79 -6.12
CA GLU A 280 -8.82 5.51 -7.39
C GLU A 280 -10.14 6.20 -7.69
N MET A 281 -10.06 7.38 -8.30
CA MET A 281 -11.19 8.18 -8.71
C MET A 281 -10.81 9.01 -9.93
N ASP A 282 -11.70 9.08 -10.92
CA ASP A 282 -11.45 9.90 -12.09
C ASP A 282 -11.57 11.40 -11.76
N HIS A 283 -10.55 12.16 -12.13
CA HIS A 283 -10.45 13.59 -11.97
C HIS A 283 -10.19 14.32 -13.32
N GLU A 284 -10.82 13.87 -14.39
CA GLU A 284 -10.67 14.46 -15.72
C GLU A 284 -10.92 15.98 -15.69
N TYR A 285 -11.94 16.43 -14.96
CA TYR A 285 -12.23 17.85 -14.78
C TYR A 285 -11.02 18.62 -14.23
N THR A 286 -10.38 18.13 -13.19
CA THR A 286 -9.20 18.74 -12.56
C THR A 286 -8.03 18.78 -13.55
N ARG A 287 -7.75 17.68 -14.23
CA ARG A 287 -6.68 17.60 -15.23
C ARG A 287 -6.86 18.62 -16.36
N ASN A 288 -8.08 18.74 -16.85
CA ASN A 288 -8.41 19.69 -17.91
C ASN A 288 -8.33 21.16 -17.45
N LEU A 289 -8.66 21.44 -16.17
CA LEU A 289 -8.59 22.78 -15.62
C LEU A 289 -7.14 23.23 -15.40
N VAL A 290 -6.31 22.37 -14.81
CA VAL A 290 -4.91 22.69 -14.44
C VAL A 290 -3.97 22.78 -15.65
N GLY A 291 -4.30 22.08 -16.74
CA GLY A 291 -3.50 22.05 -17.96
C GLY A 291 -3.54 23.31 -18.85
N ARG A 292 -4.31 24.35 -18.48
CA ARG A 292 -4.50 25.54 -19.30
C ARG A 292 -3.32 26.51 -19.23
N LYS A 293 -2.28 26.30 -20.02
CA LYS A 293 -1.08 27.16 -20.07
C LYS A 293 -1.32 28.53 -20.72
N ASN A 294 -2.15 28.59 -21.74
CA ASN A 294 -2.42 29.77 -22.56
C ASN A 294 -2.99 30.94 -21.77
N VAL A 295 -3.78 30.73 -20.72
CA VAL A 295 -4.36 31.81 -19.91
C VAL A 295 -3.29 32.65 -19.20
N LEU A 296 -2.22 32.02 -18.70
CA LEU A 296 -1.11 32.74 -18.07
C LEU A 296 -0.30 33.54 -19.12
N GLU A 297 -0.09 32.98 -20.29
CA GLU A 297 0.60 33.66 -21.42
C GLU A 297 -0.19 34.87 -21.85
N GLU A 298 -1.48 34.76 -22.07
CA GLU A 298 -2.38 35.89 -22.42
C GLU A 298 -2.35 36.99 -21.34
N PHE A 299 -2.41 36.61 -20.07
CA PHE A 299 -2.31 37.56 -18.96
C PHE A 299 -1.00 38.33 -18.98
N ILE A 300 0.14 37.63 -19.13
CA ILE A 300 1.47 38.26 -19.19
C ILE A 300 1.57 39.19 -20.36
N LEU A 301 1.12 38.80 -21.57
CA LEU A 301 1.14 39.64 -22.76
C LEU A 301 0.31 40.90 -22.59
N ASN A 302 -0.87 40.81 -21.98
CA ASN A 302 -1.72 41.96 -21.68
C ASN A 302 -1.05 42.96 -20.75
N VAL A 303 -0.41 42.47 -19.66
CA VAL A 303 0.31 43.32 -18.69
C VAL A 303 1.50 44.05 -19.37
N ILE A 304 2.22 43.36 -20.27
CA ILE A 304 3.34 43.97 -21.01
C ILE A 304 2.84 45.04 -21.99
N SER A 305 1.75 44.79 -22.72
CA SER A 305 1.18 45.73 -23.67
C SER A 305 0.66 47.00 -23.01
N GLU A 306 0.04 46.90 -21.85
CA GLU A 306 -0.42 48.03 -21.05
C GLU A 306 0.74 48.94 -20.57
N LYS A 307 1.89 48.34 -20.18
CA LYS A 307 3.09 49.09 -19.80
C LYS A 307 3.66 49.85 -20.98
N ASN A 308 3.74 49.24 -22.16
CA ASN A 308 4.26 49.88 -23.37
C ASN A 308 3.38 51.05 -23.85
N ASN A 309 2.06 50.93 -23.72
CA ASN A 309 1.13 52.01 -24.06
C ASN A 309 1.20 53.17 -23.05
N LYS A 310 1.47 52.94 -21.76
CA LYS A 310 1.69 54.05 -20.80
C LYS A 310 3.02 54.74 -21.01
N ALA A 311 4.10 54.03 -21.34
CA ALA A 311 5.41 54.62 -21.63
C ALA A 311 5.40 55.42 -22.91
N GLY A 312 4.57 55.05 -23.91
CA GLY A 312 4.39 55.80 -25.15
C GLY A 312 3.65 57.13 -25.00
N ASN A 313 2.72 57.22 -24.02
CA ASN A 313 1.94 58.42 -23.77
C ASN A 313 2.68 59.48 -22.93
N ASP A 314 3.66 59.08 -22.08
CA ASP A 314 4.47 60.02 -21.30
C ASP A 314 5.55 60.69 -22.14
N SER A 315 5.87 60.17 -23.33
CA SER A 315 6.87 60.74 -24.23
C SER A 315 6.32 61.83 -25.19
N THR A 316 5.00 62.07 -25.15
CA THR A 316 4.35 63.06 -26.09
C THR A 316 3.90 64.36 -25.42
N VAL A 317 4.31 64.64 -24.16
CA VAL A 317 3.91 65.85 -23.43
C VAL A 317 5.06 66.87 -23.29
N HIS A 318 6.21 66.67 -23.90
CA HIS A 318 7.28 67.66 -23.98
C HIS A 318 7.74 67.89 -25.42
N SER A 319 6.96 68.66 -26.15
CA SER A 319 7.41 69.38 -27.36
C SER A 319 6.65 70.70 -27.49
#